data_55e8abda35e708896dc2a1f92d2965f9
#
_entry.id   55e8abda35e708896dc2a1f92d2965f9
#
_cell.length_a   1.000
_cell.length_b   1.000
_cell.length_c   1.000
_cell.angle_alpha   90.00
_cell.angle_beta   90.00
_cell.angle_gamma   90.00
#
_symmetry.space_group_name_H-M   'P 1'
#
loop_
_entity.id
_entity.type
_entity.pdbx_description
1 polymer ?
#
loop_
_entity_poly.entity_id
_entity_poly.type
_entity_poly.pdbx_seq_one_letter_code
_entity_poly.pdbx_strand_id
1 'polypeptide(L)'
;MRRLLVMTAAVLMLLGVMPTTAVGQGVIPKTPWGAPDLQGIWDFNTLTPLERPSEFEEREFLTEEEASQMVQTVLESEGWDARYSDPQQDVEGAYNQFWTDRITNLSADRRTSLIVKPRDGQLPALTAAAYEREQAWRATWQRPIRAPVLLAALFGINPARGPEDFGLSERCLVGYSSGPPINGGTYNSNLQIFQTRGHVVLYTEMIHEARVVPLDGRPHVSPAIRQWLGDARGHWDGDTLVVESVNFTPKRASFYPNATDAVGSGEALHLTERFSRVDIETLRYEYTVDDPVTFTSPFTVSLTMQRSTGPIFEYACHEGNYGLLNALAGARAQERVVNNFVSR
;
A
#
# COMPACT_ATOMS: atom_id res chain seq x y z
N MET A 1 11.40 -28.10 -86.30
CA MET A 1 11.98 -28.90 -85.21
C MET A 1 12.73 -27.94 -84.27
N ARG A 2 12.14 -27.54 -83.21
CA ARG A 2 12.82 -26.94 -81.99
C ARG A 2 11.90 -27.12 -80.79
N ARG A 3 12.29 -28.01 -79.88
CA ARG A 3 11.60 -28.24 -78.62
C ARG A 3 11.93 -27.14 -77.63
N LEU A 4 10.93 -26.42 -77.15
CA LEU A 4 11.06 -25.48 -76.03
C LEU A 4 10.93 -26.25 -74.72
N LEU A 5 11.98 -26.28 -73.95
CA LEU A 5 11.96 -26.74 -72.55
C LEU A 5 11.46 -25.60 -71.65
N VAL A 6 10.36 -25.80 -71.01
CA VAL A 6 9.87 -24.89 -69.94
C VAL A 6 10.41 -25.42 -68.61
N MET A 7 11.35 -24.67 -68.01
CA MET A 7 11.81 -24.91 -66.62
C MET A 7 10.88 -24.20 -65.67
N THR A 8 10.08 -24.95 -64.92
CA THR A 8 9.34 -24.44 -63.80
C THR A 8 10.26 -24.39 -62.57
N ALA A 9 10.60 -23.19 -62.14
CA ALA A 9 11.31 -22.94 -60.89
C ALA A 9 10.29 -22.99 -59.72
N ALA A 10 10.36 -24.01 -58.88
CA ALA A 10 9.64 -24.08 -57.62
C ALA A 10 10.39 -23.23 -56.58
N VAL A 11 9.80 -22.10 -56.21
CA VAL A 11 10.26 -21.29 -55.05
C VAL A 11 9.72 -21.93 -53.79
N LEU A 12 10.57 -22.63 -53.05
CA LEU A 12 10.29 -23.05 -51.68
C LEU A 12 10.38 -21.83 -50.76
N MET A 13 9.24 -21.32 -50.33
CA MET A 13 9.19 -20.40 -49.16
C MET A 13 9.49 -21.21 -47.90
N LEU A 14 10.71 -21.13 -47.38
CA LEU A 14 11.01 -21.50 -46.02
C LEU A 14 10.38 -20.42 -45.11
N LEU A 15 9.20 -20.70 -44.58
CA LEU A 15 8.68 -20.00 -43.41
C LEU A 15 9.58 -20.34 -42.22
N GLY A 16 10.52 -19.46 -41.93
CA GLY A 16 11.30 -19.51 -40.71
C GLY A 16 10.36 -19.32 -39.52
N VAL A 17 10.02 -20.40 -38.82
CA VAL A 17 9.45 -20.35 -37.48
C VAL A 17 10.55 -19.79 -36.60
N MET A 18 10.50 -18.48 -36.33
CA MET A 18 11.30 -17.93 -35.27
C MET A 18 10.88 -18.58 -33.96
N PRO A 19 11.80 -19.19 -33.19
CA PRO A 19 11.45 -19.65 -31.87
C PRO A 19 11.06 -18.43 -31.07
N THR A 20 9.80 -18.30 -30.69
CA THR A 20 9.40 -17.47 -29.60
C THR A 20 10.21 -17.95 -28.38
N THR A 21 11.20 -17.18 -27.98
CA THR A 21 11.85 -17.38 -26.70
C THR A 21 10.77 -17.24 -25.64
N ALA A 22 10.20 -18.37 -25.23
CA ALA A 22 9.47 -18.43 -23.98
C ALA A 22 10.46 -17.91 -22.94
N VAL A 23 10.18 -16.74 -22.35
CA VAL A 23 10.85 -16.27 -21.15
C VAL A 23 10.65 -17.40 -20.15
N GLY A 24 11.70 -18.19 -19.93
CA GLY A 24 11.64 -19.34 -19.05
C GLY A 24 11.22 -18.82 -17.69
N GLN A 25 10.09 -19.28 -17.19
CA GLN A 25 9.73 -19.10 -15.78
C GLN A 25 10.91 -19.66 -14.98
N GLY A 26 11.74 -18.77 -14.42
CA GLY A 26 12.86 -19.18 -13.60
C GLY A 26 12.34 -20.11 -12.51
N VAL A 27 13.09 -21.17 -12.20
CA VAL A 27 12.70 -22.11 -11.15
C VAL A 27 12.52 -21.31 -9.86
N ILE A 28 11.30 -21.27 -9.33
CA ILE A 28 11.00 -20.59 -8.07
C ILE A 28 11.84 -21.24 -6.97
N PRO A 29 12.69 -20.50 -6.26
CA PRO A 29 13.55 -21.05 -5.22
C PRO A 29 12.70 -21.65 -4.10
N LYS A 30 13.20 -22.73 -3.50
CA LYS A 30 12.57 -23.38 -2.36
C LYS A 30 13.50 -23.35 -1.16
N THR A 31 12.90 -23.23 0.00
CA THR A 31 13.60 -23.37 1.28
C THR A 31 14.15 -24.79 1.45
N PRO A 32 15.10 -25.02 2.36
CA PRO A 32 15.61 -26.37 2.64
C PRO A 32 14.56 -27.39 3.12
N TRP A 33 13.39 -26.92 3.51
CA TRP A 33 12.25 -27.78 3.90
C TRP A 33 11.14 -27.86 2.83
N GLY A 34 11.41 -27.36 1.61
CA GLY A 34 10.56 -27.57 0.43
C GLY A 34 9.46 -26.54 0.21
N ALA A 35 9.23 -25.60 1.11
CA ALA A 35 8.29 -24.52 0.88
C ALA A 35 8.86 -23.50 -0.13
N PRO A 36 8.02 -22.75 -0.88
CA PRO A 36 8.50 -21.63 -1.68
C PRO A 36 9.33 -20.65 -0.83
N ASP A 37 10.45 -20.19 -1.35
CA ASP A 37 11.30 -19.24 -0.65
C ASP A 37 10.86 -17.82 -0.97
N LEU A 38 10.14 -17.19 -0.05
CA LEU A 38 9.70 -15.79 -0.15
C LEU A 38 10.67 -14.83 0.52
N GLN A 39 11.76 -15.33 1.12
CA GLN A 39 12.71 -14.51 1.87
C GLN A 39 13.36 -13.45 0.99
N GLY A 40 13.64 -12.31 1.59
CA GLY A 40 14.26 -11.18 0.93
C GLY A 40 13.65 -9.85 1.39
N ILE A 41 14.15 -8.78 0.80
CA ILE A 41 13.60 -7.44 0.96
C ILE A 41 12.85 -7.10 -0.33
N TRP A 42 11.64 -6.61 -0.18
CA TRP A 42 10.69 -6.37 -1.26
C TRP A 42 10.19 -4.93 -1.20
N ASP A 43 10.48 -4.16 -2.24
CA ASP A 43 9.91 -2.83 -2.46
C ASP A 43 8.48 -2.97 -2.97
N PHE A 44 7.52 -2.41 -2.24
CA PHE A 44 6.11 -2.42 -2.58
C PHE A 44 5.57 -1.09 -3.12
N ASN A 45 6.45 -0.15 -3.46
CA ASN A 45 6.05 1.08 -4.13
C ASN A 45 5.52 0.83 -5.53
N THR A 46 4.50 1.59 -5.93
CA THR A 46 3.93 1.51 -7.27
C THR A 46 3.25 2.82 -7.66
N LEU A 47 3.33 3.18 -8.95
CA LEU A 47 2.55 4.27 -9.55
C LEU A 47 1.11 3.85 -9.85
N THR A 48 0.82 2.54 -9.87
CA THR A 48 -0.54 2.06 -10.13
C THR A 48 -1.45 2.50 -8.98
N PRO A 49 -2.50 3.27 -9.24
CA PRO A 49 -3.39 3.75 -8.19
C PRO A 49 -4.24 2.62 -7.61
N LEU A 50 -4.73 2.80 -6.38
CA LEU A 50 -5.63 1.85 -5.75
C LEU A 50 -6.90 1.67 -6.57
N GLU A 51 -7.60 2.76 -6.84
CA GLU A 51 -8.81 2.81 -7.66
C GLU A 51 -8.48 3.25 -9.08
N ARG A 52 -9.26 2.77 -10.04
CA ARG A 52 -9.09 3.14 -11.45
C ARG A 52 -9.49 4.60 -11.66
N PRO A 53 -8.57 5.43 -12.17
CA PRO A 53 -8.90 6.78 -12.59
C PRO A 53 -9.99 6.81 -13.67
N SER A 54 -10.88 7.79 -13.60
CA SER A 54 -12.03 7.91 -14.49
C SER A 54 -11.66 8.05 -15.98
N GLU A 55 -10.46 8.56 -16.28
CA GLU A 55 -9.96 8.67 -17.65
C GLU A 55 -9.71 7.32 -18.33
N PHE A 56 -9.58 6.25 -17.56
CA PHE A 56 -9.43 4.90 -18.11
C PHE A 56 -10.75 4.17 -18.29
N GLU A 57 -11.86 4.70 -17.79
CA GLU A 57 -13.19 4.09 -17.91
C GLU A 57 -13.20 2.61 -17.49
N GLU A 58 -13.60 1.69 -18.37
CA GLU A 58 -13.59 0.24 -18.11
C GLU A 58 -12.26 -0.45 -18.48
N ARG A 59 -11.28 0.29 -18.92
CA ARG A 59 -10.01 -0.25 -19.41
C ARG A 59 -9.12 -0.74 -18.26
N GLU A 60 -8.95 -2.06 -18.17
CA GLU A 60 -8.21 -2.70 -17.08
C GLU A 60 -6.69 -2.53 -17.17
N PHE A 61 -6.14 -2.28 -18.39
CA PHE A 61 -4.70 -2.26 -18.63
C PHE A 61 -4.27 -1.04 -19.43
N LEU A 62 -3.10 -0.53 -19.10
CA LEU A 62 -2.39 0.49 -19.89
C LEU A 62 -1.75 -0.14 -21.12
N THR A 63 -1.62 0.63 -22.18
CA THR A 63 -0.70 0.29 -23.27
C THR A 63 0.75 0.43 -22.80
N GLU A 64 1.70 -0.08 -23.60
CA GLU A 64 3.11 0.05 -23.28
C GLU A 64 3.58 1.52 -23.34
N GLU A 65 3.02 2.27 -24.27
CA GLU A 65 3.29 3.69 -24.44
C GLU A 65 2.79 4.50 -23.25
N GLU A 66 1.56 4.24 -22.79
CA GLU A 66 0.98 4.92 -21.63
C GLU A 66 1.76 4.61 -20.34
N ALA A 67 2.13 3.35 -20.13
CA ALA A 67 2.96 2.96 -19.00
C ALA A 67 4.33 3.65 -19.03
N SER A 68 4.96 3.69 -20.20
CA SER A 68 6.25 4.39 -20.40
C SER A 68 6.11 5.88 -20.15
N GLN A 69 5.05 6.51 -20.64
CA GLN A 69 4.78 7.93 -20.44
C GLN A 69 4.56 8.28 -18.96
N MET A 70 3.84 7.45 -18.21
CA MET A 70 3.65 7.65 -16.75
C MET A 70 5.00 7.65 -16.02
N VAL A 71 5.85 6.68 -16.29
CA VAL A 71 7.20 6.61 -15.69
C VAL A 71 8.04 7.81 -16.09
N GLN A 72 8.04 8.18 -17.38
CA GLN A 72 8.80 9.33 -17.89
C GLN A 72 8.36 10.64 -17.23
N THR A 73 7.06 10.84 -17.05
CA THR A 73 6.52 12.02 -16.36
C THR A 73 7.07 12.14 -14.93
N VAL A 74 7.18 11.03 -14.21
CA VAL A 74 7.77 11.03 -12.86
C VAL A 74 9.26 11.34 -12.90
N LEU A 75 9.99 10.76 -13.87
CA LEU A 75 11.43 10.98 -14.00
C LEU A 75 11.77 12.44 -14.37
N GLU A 76 10.92 13.09 -15.14
CA GLU A 76 11.09 14.48 -15.58
C GLU A 76 10.59 15.50 -14.55
N SER A 77 9.78 15.08 -13.58
CA SER A 77 9.27 15.97 -12.54
C SER A 77 10.35 16.37 -11.55
N GLU A 78 10.28 17.59 -11.04
CA GLU A 78 11.12 18.02 -9.92
C GLU A 78 10.72 17.34 -8.58
N GLY A 79 9.54 16.70 -8.56
CA GLY A 79 9.02 16.02 -7.38
C GLY A 79 8.90 16.96 -6.19
N TRP A 80 9.37 16.52 -5.05
CA TRP A 80 9.35 17.30 -3.80
C TRP A 80 10.37 18.44 -3.73
N ASP A 81 11.30 18.54 -4.70
CA ASP A 81 12.24 19.64 -4.81
C ASP A 81 11.67 20.82 -5.62
N ALA A 82 10.43 20.69 -6.16
CA ALA A 82 9.76 21.76 -6.89
C ALA A 82 9.64 23.03 -6.05
N ARG A 83 9.97 24.16 -6.67
CA ARG A 83 9.92 25.49 -6.03
C ARG A 83 8.79 26.32 -6.62
N TYR A 84 8.16 27.12 -5.79
CA TYR A 84 7.01 27.94 -6.15
C TYR A 84 7.38 29.43 -6.10
N SER A 85 6.81 30.19 -7.02
CA SER A 85 7.03 31.66 -7.07
C SER A 85 6.31 32.40 -5.95
N ASP A 86 5.22 31.85 -5.42
CA ASP A 86 4.54 32.37 -4.24
C ASP A 86 5.27 31.91 -2.99
N PRO A 87 5.73 32.83 -2.12
CA PRO A 87 6.51 32.46 -0.94
C PRO A 87 5.75 31.60 0.08
N GLN A 88 4.43 31.78 0.21
CA GLN A 88 3.63 30.98 1.12
C GLN A 88 3.49 29.57 0.61
N GLN A 89 3.17 29.41 -0.66
CA GLN A 89 3.07 28.09 -1.30
C GLN A 89 4.42 27.37 -1.32
N ASP A 90 5.53 28.11 -1.53
CA ASP A 90 6.87 27.54 -1.50
C ASP A 90 7.23 26.98 -0.12
N VAL A 91 6.88 27.68 0.95
CA VAL A 91 7.10 27.21 2.33
C VAL A 91 6.19 26.01 2.66
N GLU A 92 4.92 26.05 2.26
CA GLU A 92 3.96 24.99 2.50
C GLU A 92 4.29 23.71 1.72
N GLY A 93 4.81 23.85 0.51
CA GLY A 93 5.26 22.74 -0.34
C GLY A 93 6.70 22.31 -0.13
N ALA A 94 7.46 23.04 0.70
CA ALA A 94 8.89 22.80 0.90
C ALA A 94 9.16 21.47 1.62
N TYR A 95 9.50 20.49 0.83
CA TYR A 95 10.05 19.20 1.27
C TYR A 95 11.26 18.86 0.41
N ASN A 96 11.97 17.81 0.73
CA ASN A 96 13.20 17.44 0.04
C ASN A 96 13.04 16.05 -0.57
N GLN A 97 13.22 15.93 -1.90
CA GLN A 97 13.16 14.66 -2.63
C GLN A 97 14.12 13.62 -2.06
N PHE A 98 15.18 14.04 -1.40
CA PHE A 98 16.15 13.16 -0.75
C PHE A 98 15.49 12.22 0.29
N TRP A 99 14.42 12.65 0.94
CA TRP A 99 13.72 11.88 1.98
C TRP A 99 12.56 11.03 1.45
N THR A 100 12.32 11.07 0.14
CA THR A 100 11.22 10.33 -0.49
C THR A 100 11.76 9.40 -1.56
N ASP A 101 11.08 8.29 -1.76
CA ASP A 101 11.38 7.38 -2.87
C ASP A 101 10.85 7.98 -4.17
N ARG A 102 11.65 7.92 -5.23
CA ARG A 102 11.18 8.22 -6.58
C ARG A 102 10.52 6.96 -7.14
N ILE A 103 9.21 6.89 -7.00
CA ILE A 103 8.45 5.72 -7.42
C ILE A 103 8.37 5.70 -8.95
N THR A 104 8.84 4.62 -9.57
CA THR A 104 8.76 4.40 -11.02
C THR A 104 8.16 3.04 -11.38
N ASN A 105 7.87 2.21 -10.39
CA ASN A 105 7.31 0.89 -10.59
C ASN A 105 5.83 0.98 -10.92
N LEU A 106 5.39 0.18 -11.87
CA LEU A 106 3.98 -0.12 -12.16
C LEU A 106 3.71 -1.58 -11.83
N SER A 107 2.42 -1.94 -11.70
CA SER A 107 2.05 -3.36 -11.62
C SER A 107 2.62 -4.12 -12.83
N ALA A 108 3.11 -5.34 -12.62
CA ALA A 108 3.79 -6.12 -13.67
C ALA A 108 2.93 -6.33 -14.92
N ASP A 109 1.62 -6.37 -14.78
CA ASP A 109 0.64 -6.50 -15.85
C ASP A 109 0.11 -5.15 -16.37
N ARG A 110 0.67 -4.01 -15.92
CA ARG A 110 0.29 -2.65 -16.32
C ARG A 110 -1.17 -2.32 -16.09
N ARG A 111 -1.72 -2.72 -14.94
CA ARG A 111 -3.10 -2.41 -14.56
C ARG A 111 -3.31 -0.90 -14.37
N THR A 112 -4.54 -0.48 -14.66
CA THR A 112 -5.01 0.89 -14.38
C THR A 112 -5.45 1.08 -12.94
N SER A 113 -5.59 -0.01 -12.16
CA SER A 113 -5.89 0.00 -10.72
C SER A 113 -5.31 -1.22 -10.02
N LEU A 114 -5.00 -1.06 -8.73
CA LEU A 114 -4.62 -2.19 -7.88
C LEU A 114 -5.83 -3.04 -7.48
N ILE A 115 -7.04 -2.45 -7.40
CA ILE A 115 -8.27 -3.20 -7.18
C ILE A 115 -8.55 -4.07 -8.41
N VAL A 116 -8.59 -5.39 -8.19
CA VAL A 116 -8.86 -6.40 -9.22
C VAL A 116 -10.23 -7.05 -9.08
N LYS A 117 -10.84 -6.90 -7.92
CA LYS A 117 -12.23 -7.27 -7.64
C LYS A 117 -12.82 -6.20 -6.72
N PRO A 118 -13.95 -5.61 -7.10
CA PRO A 118 -14.70 -5.81 -8.36
C PRO A 118 -13.89 -5.34 -9.60
N ARG A 119 -14.33 -5.75 -10.79
CA ARG A 119 -13.58 -5.52 -12.05
C ARG A 119 -13.59 -4.07 -12.52
N ASP A 120 -14.53 -3.26 -12.04
CA ASP A 120 -14.55 -1.81 -12.31
C ASP A 120 -13.33 -1.09 -11.71
N GLY A 121 -12.58 -1.78 -10.84
CA GLY A 121 -11.39 -1.23 -10.21
C GLY A 121 -11.71 -0.15 -9.16
N GLN A 122 -12.91 -0.16 -8.60
CA GLN A 122 -13.37 0.80 -7.60
C GLN A 122 -13.60 0.11 -6.25
N LEU A 123 -13.53 0.87 -5.17
CA LEU A 123 -13.98 0.40 -3.87
C LEU A 123 -15.48 0.14 -3.88
N PRO A 124 -15.95 -0.94 -3.25
CA PRO A 124 -17.38 -1.14 -3.06
C PRO A 124 -18.00 0.03 -2.28
N ALA A 125 -19.28 0.28 -2.53
CA ALA A 125 -20.01 1.30 -1.80
C ALA A 125 -19.98 1.00 -0.29
N LEU A 126 -19.99 2.07 0.50
CA LEU A 126 -20.12 1.96 1.94
C LEU A 126 -21.52 1.48 2.31
N THR A 127 -21.62 0.75 3.40
CA THR A 127 -22.93 0.50 4.04
C THR A 127 -23.50 1.83 4.55
N ALA A 128 -24.81 1.90 4.74
CA ALA A 128 -25.45 3.12 5.27
C ALA A 128 -24.83 3.56 6.61
N ALA A 129 -24.56 2.62 7.50
CA ALA A 129 -23.95 2.90 8.80
C ALA A 129 -22.49 3.38 8.67
N ALA A 130 -21.72 2.85 7.70
CA ALA A 130 -20.36 3.32 7.43
C ALA A 130 -20.36 4.71 6.82
N TYR A 131 -21.29 4.99 5.89
CA TYR A 131 -21.46 6.30 5.30
C TYR A 131 -21.82 7.36 6.36
N GLU A 132 -22.74 7.05 7.26
CA GLU A 132 -23.10 7.95 8.38
C GLU A 132 -21.89 8.22 9.29
N ARG A 133 -21.10 7.20 9.62
CA ARG A 133 -19.86 7.36 10.39
C ARG A 133 -18.85 8.25 9.67
N GLU A 134 -18.69 8.07 8.38
CA GLU A 134 -17.81 8.90 7.56
C GLU A 134 -18.28 10.35 7.54
N GLN A 135 -19.58 10.59 7.30
CA GLN A 135 -20.14 11.94 7.31
C GLN A 135 -20.00 12.61 8.68
N ALA A 136 -20.28 11.88 9.76
CA ALA A 136 -20.11 12.38 11.12
C ALA A 136 -18.64 12.72 11.41
N TRP A 137 -17.71 11.91 10.91
CA TRP A 137 -16.28 12.19 11.03
C TRP A 137 -15.87 13.42 10.20
N ARG A 138 -16.31 13.51 8.94
CA ARG A 138 -16.06 14.71 8.09
C ARG A 138 -16.64 15.98 8.69
N ALA A 139 -17.80 15.91 9.31
CA ALA A 139 -18.39 17.04 10.01
C ALA A 139 -17.57 17.47 11.26
N THR A 140 -16.79 16.59 11.83
CA THR A 140 -15.88 16.89 12.94
C THR A 140 -14.49 17.33 12.51
N TRP A 141 -14.26 17.54 11.22
CA TRP A 141 -12.97 17.95 10.63
C TRP A 141 -12.44 19.31 11.14
N GLN A 142 -13.19 19.97 11.97
CA GLN A 142 -12.64 21.08 12.77
C GLN A 142 -11.65 20.62 13.85
N ARG A 143 -11.38 19.31 13.95
CA ARG A 143 -10.38 18.72 14.84
C ARG A 143 -9.43 17.86 14.02
N PRO A 144 -8.13 17.88 14.31
CA PRO A 144 -7.15 17.03 13.63
C PRO A 144 -7.25 15.57 14.10
N ILE A 145 -8.47 15.01 14.08
CA ILE A 145 -8.66 13.58 14.39
C ILE A 145 -8.04 12.79 13.28
N ARG A 146 -6.91 12.18 13.54
CA ARG A 146 -6.16 11.32 12.60
C ARG A 146 -5.57 12.04 11.37
N ALA A 147 -5.61 13.37 11.29
CA ALA A 147 -4.92 14.09 10.23
C ALA A 147 -3.41 14.13 10.50
N PRO A 148 -2.56 13.96 9.48
CA PRO A 148 -1.14 14.29 9.62
C PRO A 148 -0.96 15.69 10.18
N VAL A 149 0.03 15.88 11.04
CA VAL A 149 0.34 17.18 11.66
C VAL A 149 0.44 18.29 10.62
N LEU A 150 1.03 17.97 9.47
CA LEU A 150 1.15 18.89 8.34
C LEU A 150 -0.21 19.31 7.79
N LEU A 151 -1.14 18.40 7.58
CA LEU A 151 -2.48 18.71 7.08
C LEU A 151 -3.29 19.50 8.09
N ALA A 152 -3.14 19.22 9.38
CA ALA A 152 -3.78 20.00 10.45
C ALA A 152 -3.29 21.45 10.43
N ALA A 153 -2.02 21.69 10.21
CA ALA A 153 -1.45 23.02 10.09
C ALA A 153 -1.93 23.76 8.83
N LEU A 154 -1.99 23.07 7.68
CA LEU A 154 -2.39 23.64 6.39
C LEU A 154 -3.86 24.05 6.34
N PHE A 155 -4.75 23.30 6.99
CA PHE A 155 -6.20 23.54 6.93
C PHE A 155 -6.76 24.34 8.10
N GLY A 156 -5.91 24.89 8.96
CA GLY A 156 -6.34 25.73 10.10
C GLY A 156 -7.28 24.98 11.06
N ILE A 157 -7.06 23.69 11.24
CA ILE A 157 -7.92 22.82 12.04
C ILE A 157 -7.76 23.17 13.54
N ASN A 158 -8.85 23.09 14.30
CA ASN A 158 -8.86 23.35 15.73
C ASN A 158 -7.79 22.55 16.49
N PRO A 159 -7.18 23.14 17.52
CA PRO A 159 -6.10 22.51 18.24
C PRO A 159 -6.49 21.16 18.85
N ALA A 160 -5.60 20.21 18.74
CA ALA A 160 -5.76 18.87 19.29
C ALA A 160 -5.92 18.92 20.81
N ARG A 161 -6.86 18.16 21.35
CA ARG A 161 -7.11 18.03 22.79
C ARG A 161 -6.11 17.10 23.47
N GLY A 162 -5.69 16.05 22.75
CA GLY A 162 -4.75 15.06 23.22
C GLY A 162 -4.08 14.30 22.09
N PRO A 163 -3.18 13.37 22.39
CA PRO A 163 -2.51 12.54 21.39
C PRO A 163 -3.49 11.73 20.53
N GLU A 164 -4.64 11.36 21.08
CA GLU A 164 -5.67 10.57 20.40
C GLU A 164 -6.32 11.31 19.23
N ASP A 165 -6.18 12.62 19.16
CA ASP A 165 -6.67 13.44 18.05
C ASP A 165 -5.74 13.38 16.82
N PHE A 166 -4.58 12.73 16.94
CA PHE A 166 -3.63 12.51 15.85
C PHE A 166 -3.77 11.11 15.24
N GLY A 167 -3.28 10.97 14.01
CA GLY A 167 -3.25 9.70 13.29
C GLY A 167 -2.36 8.64 13.95
N LEU A 168 -2.55 7.41 13.54
CA LEU A 168 -1.79 6.28 14.10
C LEU A 168 -0.31 6.38 13.74
N SER A 169 0.01 6.92 12.57
CA SER A 169 1.40 7.11 12.11
C SER A 169 2.12 8.19 12.91
N GLU A 170 1.47 9.35 13.15
CA GLU A 170 2.03 10.42 13.98
C GLU A 170 2.24 9.98 15.42
N ARG A 171 1.45 9.02 15.89
CA ARG A 171 1.56 8.41 17.22
C ARG A 171 2.53 7.23 17.25
N CYS A 172 3.16 6.89 16.14
CA CYS A 172 4.06 5.74 16.00
C CYS A 172 3.41 4.39 16.37
N LEU A 173 2.10 4.22 16.11
CA LEU A 173 1.36 3.01 16.42
C LEU A 173 1.24 2.08 15.20
N VAL A 174 0.90 2.63 14.03
CA VAL A 174 0.82 1.90 12.76
C VAL A 174 1.20 2.87 11.65
N GLY A 175 2.14 2.48 10.79
CA GLY A 175 2.51 3.27 9.62
C GLY A 175 1.40 3.30 8.57
N TYR A 176 1.32 4.38 7.83
CA TYR A 176 0.28 4.56 6.80
C TYR A 176 0.41 3.58 5.62
N SER A 177 1.60 3.02 5.39
CA SER A 177 1.85 2.03 4.33
C SER A 177 2.23 0.65 4.86
N SER A 178 2.56 0.50 6.15
CA SER A 178 3.11 -0.73 6.71
C SER A 178 2.09 -1.87 6.89
N GLY A 179 0.81 -1.55 6.82
CA GLY A 179 -0.24 -2.57 6.90
C GLY A 179 -0.54 -3.13 8.29
N PRO A 180 -1.20 -4.32 8.35
CA PRO A 180 -1.91 -4.95 7.26
C PRO A 180 -3.23 -4.24 6.90
N PRO A 181 -3.64 -4.19 5.62
CA PRO A 181 -2.89 -4.61 4.44
C PRO A 181 -1.74 -3.64 4.09
N ILE A 182 -0.72 -4.15 3.39
CA ILE A 182 0.41 -3.35 2.90
C ILE A 182 -0.04 -2.56 1.67
N ASN A 183 0.27 -1.28 1.66
CA ASN A 183 -0.03 -0.38 0.53
C ASN A 183 1.22 0.44 0.18
N GLY A 184 1.33 0.87 -1.09
CA GLY A 184 2.41 1.75 -1.51
C GLY A 184 2.44 3.05 -0.70
N GLY A 185 3.62 3.57 -0.47
CA GLY A 185 3.85 4.82 0.27
C GLY A 185 4.84 5.72 -0.46
N THR A 186 5.28 6.79 0.20
CA THR A 186 6.22 7.76 -0.34
C THR A 186 7.67 7.51 0.09
N TYR A 187 7.87 6.69 1.11
CA TYR A 187 9.19 6.32 1.66
C TYR A 187 9.07 5.12 2.60
N ASN A 188 10.19 4.45 2.86
CA ASN A 188 10.30 3.27 3.73
C ASN A 188 9.30 2.15 3.35
N SER A 189 9.09 1.97 2.04
CA SER A 189 8.12 1.02 1.51
C SER A 189 8.76 -0.35 1.22
N ASN A 190 9.53 -0.84 2.17
CA ASN A 190 10.19 -2.14 2.10
C ASN A 190 9.57 -3.14 3.08
N LEU A 191 9.32 -4.36 2.58
CA LEU A 191 8.93 -5.52 3.36
C LEU A 191 10.07 -6.52 3.37
N GLN A 192 10.60 -6.88 4.54
CA GLN A 192 11.49 -8.00 4.70
C GLN A 192 10.73 -9.24 5.18
N ILE A 193 10.91 -10.35 4.46
CA ILE A 193 10.27 -11.63 4.80
C ILE A 193 11.33 -12.58 5.35
N PHE A 194 11.08 -13.14 6.54
CA PHE A 194 11.85 -14.24 7.11
C PHE A 194 10.97 -15.48 7.22
N GLN A 195 11.56 -16.65 6.99
CA GLN A 195 10.83 -17.91 7.04
C GLN A 195 11.55 -18.94 7.91
N THR A 196 10.75 -19.65 8.67
CA THR A 196 11.11 -20.90 9.35
C THR A 196 10.09 -21.98 8.97
N ARG A 197 10.27 -23.21 9.45
CA ARG A 197 9.28 -24.28 9.23
C ARG A 197 7.90 -23.96 9.81
N GLY A 198 7.85 -23.26 10.94
CA GLY A 198 6.62 -23.03 11.71
C GLY A 198 6.13 -21.60 11.72
N HIS A 199 6.89 -20.66 11.16
CA HIS A 199 6.54 -19.24 11.20
C HIS A 199 7.05 -18.52 9.97
N VAL A 200 6.31 -17.48 9.57
CA VAL A 200 6.79 -16.40 8.70
C VAL A 200 6.78 -15.10 9.49
N VAL A 201 7.81 -14.29 9.34
CA VAL A 201 7.83 -12.92 9.89
C VAL A 201 7.77 -11.95 8.73
N LEU A 202 6.78 -11.06 8.76
CA LEU A 202 6.58 -9.96 7.83
C LEU A 202 7.03 -8.68 8.56
N TYR A 203 8.21 -8.19 8.21
CA TYR A 203 8.82 -7.03 8.82
C TYR A 203 8.77 -5.85 7.86
N THR A 204 8.03 -4.82 8.20
CA THR A 204 7.95 -3.59 7.41
C THR A 204 8.93 -2.54 7.94
N GLU A 205 9.61 -1.86 7.02
CA GLU A 205 10.58 -0.82 7.36
C GLU A 205 9.92 0.34 8.10
N MET A 206 8.80 0.84 7.56
CA MET A 206 8.01 1.89 8.23
C MET A 206 7.47 1.39 9.57
N ILE A 207 7.71 2.14 10.63
CA ILE A 207 7.35 1.83 12.03
C ILE A 207 8.08 0.57 12.56
N HIS A 208 9.04 -0.03 11.81
CA HIS A 208 9.77 -1.23 12.20
C HIS A 208 8.87 -2.35 12.73
N GLU A 209 7.66 -2.50 12.12
CA GLU A 209 6.67 -3.44 12.61
C GLU A 209 6.94 -4.86 12.15
N ALA A 210 6.88 -5.81 13.08
CA ALA A 210 7.11 -7.22 12.82
C ALA A 210 5.87 -8.06 13.13
N ARG A 211 5.22 -8.58 12.07
CA ARG A 211 4.11 -9.53 12.23
C ARG A 211 4.64 -10.96 12.20
N VAL A 212 4.54 -11.65 13.32
CA VAL A 212 4.89 -13.07 13.42
C VAL A 212 3.65 -13.90 13.09
N VAL A 213 3.71 -14.66 12.00
CA VAL A 213 2.61 -15.47 11.47
C VAL A 213 2.90 -16.94 11.75
N PRO A 214 2.21 -17.59 12.71
CA PRO A 214 2.31 -19.03 12.94
C PRO A 214 1.70 -19.81 11.77
N LEU A 215 2.37 -20.94 11.40
CA LEU A 215 1.96 -21.85 10.33
C LEU A 215 1.51 -23.23 10.87
N ASP A 216 1.30 -23.35 12.17
CA ASP A 216 1.03 -24.61 12.85
C ASP A 216 -0.46 -24.98 12.93
N GLY A 217 -1.33 -24.20 12.28
CA GLY A 217 -2.77 -24.46 12.26
C GLY A 217 -3.51 -24.17 13.58
N ARG A 218 -2.85 -23.51 14.54
CA ARG A 218 -3.54 -23.10 15.77
C ARG A 218 -4.67 -22.11 15.49
N PRO A 219 -5.77 -22.14 16.25
CA PRO A 219 -6.85 -21.18 16.06
C PRO A 219 -6.42 -19.75 16.43
N HIS A 220 -7.19 -18.77 15.96
CA HIS A 220 -7.06 -17.38 16.41
C HIS A 220 -7.28 -17.27 17.92
N VAL A 221 -6.67 -16.25 18.53
CA VAL A 221 -6.94 -15.92 19.92
C VAL A 221 -8.40 -15.48 20.12
N SER A 222 -8.85 -15.46 21.37
CA SER A 222 -10.22 -15.03 21.69
C SER A 222 -10.55 -13.67 21.05
N PRO A 223 -11.75 -13.47 20.48
CA PRO A 223 -12.17 -12.17 19.93
C PRO A 223 -12.18 -11.02 20.97
N ALA A 224 -12.06 -11.32 22.25
CA ALA A 224 -11.88 -10.31 23.29
C ALA A 224 -10.47 -9.69 23.29
N ILE A 225 -9.48 -10.35 22.64
CA ILE A 225 -8.11 -9.86 22.53
C ILE A 225 -7.97 -9.15 21.19
N ARG A 226 -7.99 -7.82 21.23
CA ARG A 226 -7.89 -6.96 20.05
C ARG A 226 -6.50 -6.37 19.94
N GLN A 227 -5.95 -6.35 18.69
CA GLN A 227 -4.60 -5.89 18.41
C GLN A 227 -4.60 -4.85 17.29
N TRP A 228 -3.56 -4.02 17.25
CA TRP A 228 -3.40 -3.01 16.19
C TRP A 228 -3.26 -3.63 14.81
N LEU A 229 -2.52 -4.74 14.71
CA LEU A 229 -2.25 -5.44 13.45
C LEU A 229 -3.12 -6.70 13.28
N GLY A 230 -4.10 -6.90 14.16
CA GLY A 230 -4.89 -8.11 14.20
C GLY A 230 -4.10 -9.32 14.71
N ASP A 231 -4.77 -10.47 14.73
CA ASP A 231 -4.19 -11.77 15.05
C ASP A 231 -4.05 -12.58 13.77
N ALA A 232 -2.81 -12.79 13.32
CA ALA A 232 -2.50 -13.43 12.05
C ALA A 232 -2.29 -14.94 12.20
N ARG A 233 -2.78 -15.72 11.23
CA ARG A 233 -2.51 -17.15 11.04
C ARG A 233 -2.19 -17.42 9.60
N GLY A 234 -1.23 -18.30 9.35
CA GLY A 234 -0.79 -18.60 8.00
C GLY A 234 -0.84 -20.09 7.66
N HIS A 235 -0.98 -20.37 6.39
CA HIS A 235 -0.82 -21.71 5.83
C HIS A 235 -0.36 -21.63 4.38
N TRP A 236 0.15 -22.74 3.86
CA TRP A 236 0.51 -22.87 2.44
C TRP A 236 -0.67 -23.43 1.65
N ASP A 237 -1.04 -22.74 0.58
CA ASP A 237 -1.97 -23.19 -0.45
C ASP A 237 -1.18 -23.36 -1.75
N GLY A 238 -0.69 -24.57 -1.99
CA GLY A 238 0.29 -24.83 -3.04
C GLY A 238 1.57 -24.02 -2.84
N ASP A 239 1.93 -23.18 -3.82
CA ASP A 239 3.10 -22.29 -3.77
C ASP A 239 2.75 -20.88 -3.25
N THR A 240 1.59 -20.69 -2.64
CA THR A 240 1.13 -19.41 -2.08
C THR A 240 1.07 -19.48 -0.56
N LEU A 241 1.71 -18.53 0.11
CA LEU A 241 1.48 -18.28 1.53
C LEU A 241 0.17 -17.51 1.67
N VAL A 242 -0.78 -18.06 2.41
CA VAL A 242 -2.03 -17.40 2.79
C VAL A 242 -1.96 -16.99 4.25
N VAL A 243 -2.26 -15.72 4.52
CA VAL A 243 -2.30 -15.17 5.88
C VAL A 243 -3.69 -14.60 6.13
N GLU A 244 -4.37 -15.12 7.14
CA GLU A 244 -5.66 -14.62 7.62
C GLU A 244 -5.45 -13.81 8.88
N SER A 245 -6.01 -12.61 8.95
CA SER A 245 -5.90 -11.71 10.08
C SER A 245 -7.28 -11.23 10.52
N VAL A 246 -7.56 -11.38 11.80
CA VAL A 246 -8.81 -10.97 12.47
C VAL A 246 -8.48 -10.26 13.78
N ASN A 247 -9.49 -9.91 14.58
CA ASN A 247 -9.33 -9.34 15.91
C ASN A 247 -8.57 -7.99 15.92
N PHE A 248 -8.83 -7.17 14.92
CA PHE A 248 -8.32 -5.80 14.90
C PHE A 248 -9.03 -4.94 15.95
N THR A 249 -8.30 -3.93 16.47
CA THR A 249 -8.91 -2.95 17.36
C THR A 249 -9.84 -2.00 16.59
N PRO A 250 -11.00 -1.61 17.18
CA PRO A 250 -11.90 -0.62 16.57
C PRO A 250 -11.31 0.80 16.50
N LYS A 251 -10.11 0.99 17.07
CA LYS A 251 -9.42 2.29 17.10
C LYS A 251 -8.63 2.58 15.82
N ARG A 252 -8.72 1.73 14.81
CA ARG A 252 -8.09 1.96 13.49
C ARG A 252 -9.14 1.91 12.38
N ALA A 253 -8.84 2.54 11.25
CA ALA A 253 -9.61 2.36 10.03
C ALA A 253 -9.45 0.91 9.51
N SER A 254 -10.48 0.34 8.88
CA SER A 254 -10.52 -1.08 8.56
C SER A 254 -9.48 -1.53 7.55
N PHE A 255 -9.12 -0.71 6.57
CA PHE A 255 -8.17 -1.09 5.52
C PHE A 255 -7.14 -0.03 5.18
N TYR A 256 -7.42 1.21 5.49
CA TYR A 256 -6.50 2.31 5.20
C TYR A 256 -6.02 2.92 6.51
N PRO A 257 -4.78 2.70 6.91
CA PRO A 257 -4.19 3.39 8.05
C PRO A 257 -3.95 4.87 7.74
N ASN A 258 -4.38 5.35 6.57
CA ASN A 258 -4.22 6.71 6.15
C ASN A 258 -5.06 7.66 7.03
N ALA A 259 -4.46 8.76 7.37
CA ALA A 259 -4.97 9.74 8.29
C ALA A 259 -6.25 10.44 7.85
N THR A 260 -6.59 10.38 6.56
CA THR A 260 -7.71 11.13 6.01
C THR A 260 -9.04 10.38 5.97
N ASP A 261 -9.02 9.05 6.08
CA ASP A 261 -10.22 8.24 5.91
C ASP A 261 -10.53 7.39 7.14
N ALA A 262 -11.50 7.84 7.94
CA ALA A 262 -12.00 7.10 9.10
C ALA A 262 -13.04 6.05 8.69
N VAL A 263 -12.81 5.37 7.58
CA VAL A 263 -13.70 4.36 7.03
C VAL A 263 -13.33 3.00 7.61
N GLY A 264 -14.32 2.29 8.14
CA GLY A 264 -14.14 0.93 8.61
C GLY A 264 -14.45 0.74 10.09
N SER A 265 -14.71 -0.51 10.47
CA SER A 265 -15.04 -0.90 11.84
C SER A 265 -13.81 -1.39 12.62
N GLY A 266 -12.79 -1.90 11.92
CA GLY A 266 -11.68 -2.61 12.52
C GLY A 266 -12.07 -3.94 13.17
N GLU A 267 -13.18 -3.98 13.90
CA GLU A 267 -13.65 -5.19 14.63
C GLU A 267 -14.20 -6.28 13.72
N ALA A 268 -14.89 -5.89 12.65
CA ALA A 268 -15.49 -6.82 11.70
C ALA A 268 -14.54 -7.17 10.56
N LEU A 269 -13.38 -6.53 10.48
CA LEU A 269 -12.42 -6.76 9.41
C LEU A 269 -11.87 -8.18 9.49
N HIS A 270 -12.08 -8.93 8.39
CA HIS A 270 -11.37 -10.15 8.06
C HIS A 270 -10.47 -9.85 6.86
N LEU A 271 -9.18 -9.93 7.05
CA LEU A 271 -8.19 -9.68 6.02
C LEU A 271 -7.54 -11.00 5.61
N THR A 272 -7.59 -11.31 4.32
CA THR A 272 -6.84 -12.44 3.74
C THR A 272 -5.74 -11.90 2.84
N GLU A 273 -4.51 -12.22 3.15
CA GLU A 273 -3.32 -11.81 2.38
C GLU A 273 -2.70 -13.05 1.71
N ARG A 274 -2.22 -12.90 0.48
CA ARG A 274 -1.63 -13.97 -0.32
C ARG A 274 -0.30 -13.51 -0.88
N PHE A 275 0.75 -14.27 -0.62
CA PHE A 275 2.10 -13.99 -1.12
C PHE A 275 2.56 -15.14 -2.01
N SER A 276 2.93 -14.83 -3.24
CA SER A 276 3.43 -15.83 -4.19
C SER A 276 4.54 -15.26 -5.05
N ARG A 277 5.53 -16.07 -5.38
CA ARG A 277 6.57 -15.69 -6.34
C ARG A 277 6.01 -15.66 -7.75
N VAL A 278 6.25 -14.56 -8.46
CA VAL A 278 6.08 -14.50 -9.91
C VAL A 278 7.34 -15.03 -10.59
N ASP A 279 8.50 -14.57 -10.11
CA ASP A 279 9.84 -14.99 -10.53
C ASP A 279 10.86 -14.72 -9.39
N ILE A 280 12.16 -14.73 -9.70
CA ILE A 280 13.22 -14.53 -8.70
C ILE A 280 13.27 -13.11 -8.16
N GLU A 281 12.84 -12.11 -8.94
CA GLU A 281 12.89 -10.68 -8.61
C GLU A 281 11.53 -10.10 -8.24
N THR A 282 10.43 -10.86 -8.44
CA THR A 282 9.07 -10.33 -8.29
C THR A 282 8.24 -11.19 -7.36
N LEU A 283 7.66 -10.57 -6.35
CA LEU A 283 6.67 -11.15 -5.44
C LEU A 283 5.29 -10.55 -5.77
N ARG A 284 4.29 -11.39 -5.95
CA ARG A 284 2.89 -10.95 -5.99
C ARG A 284 2.32 -10.96 -4.60
N TYR A 285 1.75 -9.84 -4.23
CA TYR A 285 0.97 -9.67 -3.02
C TYR A 285 -0.47 -9.34 -3.38
N GLU A 286 -1.39 -10.15 -2.89
CA GLU A 286 -2.82 -9.91 -3.03
C GLU A 286 -3.44 -9.86 -1.65
N TYR A 287 -4.40 -8.97 -1.46
CA TYR A 287 -5.19 -8.99 -0.24
C TYR A 287 -6.67 -8.81 -0.53
N THR A 288 -7.49 -9.48 0.27
CA THR A 288 -8.95 -9.33 0.24
C THR A 288 -9.40 -8.74 1.57
N VAL A 289 -10.13 -7.65 1.49
CA VAL A 289 -10.81 -7.00 2.62
C VAL A 289 -12.25 -7.48 2.63
N ASP A 290 -12.65 -8.13 3.70
CA ASP A 290 -14.02 -8.48 4.01
C ASP A 290 -14.41 -7.77 5.31
N ASP A 291 -15.16 -6.68 5.19
CA ASP A 291 -15.68 -5.90 6.32
C ASP A 291 -17.14 -5.49 6.04
N PRO A 292 -18.08 -6.38 6.32
CA PRO A 292 -19.49 -6.18 6.00
C PRO A 292 -20.16 -5.06 6.81
N VAL A 293 -19.50 -4.54 7.83
CA VAL A 293 -19.94 -3.34 8.57
C VAL A 293 -19.56 -2.06 7.86
N THR A 294 -18.54 -2.13 7.01
CA THR A 294 -18.02 -0.97 6.28
C THR A 294 -18.43 -0.98 4.81
N PHE A 295 -18.23 -2.08 4.11
CA PHE A 295 -18.44 -2.19 2.67
C PHE A 295 -19.62 -3.09 2.33
N THR A 296 -20.29 -2.79 1.23
CA THR A 296 -21.42 -3.60 0.73
C THR A 296 -21.00 -4.95 0.16
N SER A 297 -19.71 -5.11 -0.16
CA SER A 297 -19.13 -6.37 -0.60
C SER A 297 -17.62 -6.39 -0.33
N PRO A 298 -16.99 -7.59 -0.24
CA PRO A 298 -15.55 -7.70 -0.21
C PRO A 298 -14.88 -7.16 -1.48
N PHE A 299 -13.63 -6.72 -1.35
CA PHE A 299 -12.80 -6.34 -2.51
C PHE A 299 -11.39 -6.93 -2.41
N THR A 300 -10.75 -7.10 -3.57
CA THR A 300 -9.41 -7.66 -3.66
C THR A 300 -8.49 -6.70 -4.39
N VAL A 301 -7.31 -6.51 -3.82
CA VAL A 301 -6.21 -5.72 -4.36
C VAL A 301 -5.08 -6.66 -4.73
N SER A 302 -4.41 -6.39 -5.85
CA SER A 302 -3.21 -7.13 -6.28
C SER A 302 -2.13 -6.14 -6.64
N LEU A 303 -0.97 -6.27 -6.02
CA LEU A 303 0.21 -5.49 -6.35
C LEU A 303 1.43 -6.41 -6.48
N THR A 304 2.42 -5.98 -7.25
CA THR A 304 3.71 -6.65 -7.38
C THR A 304 4.77 -5.88 -6.61
N MET A 305 5.55 -6.63 -5.83
CA MET A 305 6.70 -6.10 -5.11
C MET A 305 7.97 -6.51 -5.84
N GLN A 306 8.91 -5.59 -5.96
CA GLN A 306 10.20 -5.83 -6.60
C GLN A 306 11.26 -6.15 -5.56
N ARG A 307 12.19 -7.04 -5.89
CA ARG A 307 13.30 -7.35 -5.00
C ARG A 307 14.16 -6.10 -4.79
N SER A 308 14.33 -5.71 -3.54
CA SER A 308 15.24 -4.63 -3.17
C SER A 308 16.64 -5.18 -2.91
N THR A 309 17.66 -4.49 -3.39
CA THR A 309 19.06 -4.78 -3.12
C THR A 309 19.65 -3.92 -1.99
N GLY A 310 18.88 -2.91 -1.57
CA GLY A 310 19.25 -2.01 -0.47
C GLY A 310 19.03 -2.65 0.91
N PRO A 311 19.66 -2.10 1.95
CA PRO A 311 19.35 -2.46 3.31
C PRO A 311 17.98 -1.91 3.73
N ILE A 312 17.37 -2.51 4.73
CA ILE A 312 16.32 -1.87 5.51
C ILE A 312 16.99 -0.89 6.48
N PHE A 313 16.47 0.33 6.52
CA PHE A 313 16.92 1.37 7.43
C PHE A 313 16.13 1.35 8.73
N GLU A 314 16.73 1.88 9.79
CA GLU A 314 16.02 2.12 11.03
C GLU A 314 14.95 3.21 10.84
N TYR A 315 13.75 2.95 11.31
CA TYR A 315 12.68 3.92 11.37
C TYR A 315 12.48 4.38 12.83
N ALA A 316 13.24 5.40 13.23
CA ALA A 316 13.27 5.93 14.59
C ALA A 316 12.09 6.89 14.84
N CYS A 317 10.86 6.38 14.84
CA CYS A 317 9.65 7.19 14.91
C CYS A 317 9.50 7.90 16.27
N HIS A 318 9.74 7.20 17.36
CA HIS A 318 9.56 7.75 18.71
C HIS A 318 10.63 8.76 19.09
N GLU A 319 11.88 8.46 18.73
CA GLU A 319 13.05 9.23 19.13
C GLU A 319 13.07 10.65 18.53
N GLY A 320 12.51 10.80 17.33
CA GLY A 320 12.43 12.07 16.60
C GLY A 320 11.07 12.75 16.64
N ASN A 321 10.09 12.24 17.40
CA ASN A 321 8.70 12.72 17.35
C ASN A 321 8.46 14.04 18.11
N TYR A 322 9.28 15.05 17.81
CA TYR A 322 9.08 16.41 18.33
C TYR A 322 7.84 17.09 17.74
N GLY A 323 7.38 16.65 16.57
CA GLY A 323 6.21 17.19 15.90
C GLY A 323 4.94 17.03 16.74
N LEU A 324 4.69 15.83 17.27
CA LEU A 324 3.54 15.56 18.13
C LEU A 324 3.57 16.40 19.41
N LEU A 325 4.72 16.47 20.08
CA LEU A 325 4.90 17.26 21.28
C LEU A 325 4.65 18.76 21.01
N ASN A 326 5.24 19.30 19.95
CA ASN A 326 5.12 20.71 19.58
C ASN A 326 3.69 21.07 19.15
N ALA A 327 3.01 20.21 18.42
CA ALA A 327 1.62 20.41 18.02
C ALA A 327 0.69 20.48 19.25
N LEU A 328 0.87 19.58 20.22
CA LEU A 328 0.11 19.60 21.47
C LEU A 328 0.44 20.84 22.33
N ALA A 329 1.70 21.25 22.37
CA ALA A 329 2.10 22.47 23.07
C ALA A 329 1.49 23.73 22.42
N GLY A 330 1.46 23.80 21.10
CA GLY A 330 0.81 24.85 20.33
C GLY A 330 -0.70 24.92 20.60
N ALA A 331 -1.38 23.76 20.64
CA ALA A 331 -2.79 23.66 21.01
C ALA A 331 -3.06 24.27 22.39
N ARG A 332 -2.24 23.92 23.38
CA ARG A 332 -2.35 24.49 24.74
C ARG A 332 -2.10 26.00 24.77
N ALA A 333 -1.21 26.50 23.92
CA ALA A 333 -0.97 27.95 23.82
C ALA A 333 -2.19 28.69 23.27
N GLN A 334 -2.82 28.16 22.21
CA GLN A 334 -4.03 28.71 21.59
C GLN A 334 -5.21 28.74 22.60
N GLU A 335 -5.45 27.67 23.33
CA GLU A 335 -6.49 27.63 24.38
C GLU A 335 -6.30 28.71 25.46
N ARG A 336 -5.07 28.95 25.88
CA ARG A 336 -4.78 30.04 26.86
C ARG A 336 -5.12 31.40 26.30
N VAL A 337 -4.86 31.67 25.03
CA VAL A 337 -5.20 32.94 24.38
C VAL A 337 -6.72 33.13 24.37
N VAL A 338 -7.47 32.10 23.90
CA VAL A 338 -8.94 32.16 23.84
C VAL A 338 -9.55 32.40 25.24
N ASN A 339 -9.11 31.63 26.24
CA ASN A 339 -9.62 31.78 27.61
C ASN A 339 -9.34 33.17 28.20
N ASN A 340 -8.19 33.78 27.90
CA ASN A 340 -7.87 35.14 28.32
C ASN A 340 -8.72 36.21 27.62
N PHE A 341 -9.23 35.96 26.41
CA PHE A 341 -10.17 36.88 25.75
C PHE A 341 -11.59 36.75 26.27
N VAL A 342 -12.03 35.56 26.66
CA VAL A 342 -13.39 35.30 27.18
C VAL A 342 -13.54 35.76 28.63
N SER A 343 -12.42 35.87 29.38
CA SER A 343 -12.41 36.29 30.78
C SER A 343 -12.26 37.82 30.99
N ARG A 344 -12.20 38.56 29.88
CA ARG A 344 -12.19 40.06 29.90
C ARG A 344 -13.53 40.60 29.35
#